data_6685614353cd7857205463cb87d815b3
#
_entry.id   6685614353cd7857205463cb87d815b3
#
_cell.length_a   1.000
_cell.length_b   1.000
_cell.length_c   1.000
_cell.angle_alpha   90.00
_cell.angle_beta   90.00
_cell.angle_gamma   90.00
#
_symmetry.space_group_name_H-M   'P 1'
#
loop_
_entity.id
_entity.type
_entity.pdbx_description
1 polymer ?
#
loop_
_entity_poly.entity_id
_entity_poly.type
_entity_poly.pdbx_seq_one_letter_code
_entity_poly.pdbx_strand_id
1 'polypeptide(L)'
;KIPENELDQVGKIFNKAKEESAGYQPYAQQIAQIYKGNINVLDEVINILFYIAEADGNVSDSEFKMIEHIAQIFGLSEIQFNSIKESRKSSEKLNPYVVLESKPDETIEVIRKRYLKLSKEHHPDLLMSKGVPQEVIEESKAKMRVINSAWEQIQKLKSN
;
A
#
# COMPACT_ATOMS: atom_id res chain seq x y z
N LYS A 1 14.78 -16.02 -0.75
CA LYS A 1 15.27 -14.85 -1.51
C LYS A 1 14.43 -14.73 -2.77
N ILE A 2 13.61 -13.68 -2.88
CA ILE A 2 12.83 -13.42 -4.10
C ILE A 2 13.82 -12.95 -5.15
N PRO A 3 13.86 -13.58 -6.34
CA PRO A 3 14.78 -13.15 -7.40
C PRO A 3 14.48 -11.71 -7.83
N GLU A 4 15.51 -10.93 -8.11
CA GLU A 4 15.40 -9.57 -8.65
C GLU A 4 14.50 -9.48 -9.90
N ASN A 5 14.34 -10.59 -10.61
CA ASN A 5 13.47 -10.74 -11.79
C ASN A 5 11.99 -10.51 -11.49
N GLU A 6 11.54 -10.60 -10.24
CA GLU A 6 10.11 -10.49 -9.91
C GLU A 6 9.64 -9.05 -9.84
N LEU A 7 10.51 -8.12 -9.46
CA LEU A 7 10.19 -6.68 -9.52
C LEU A 7 10.25 -6.13 -10.94
N ASP A 8 11.20 -6.61 -11.73
CA ASP A 8 11.20 -6.37 -13.16
C ASP A 8 9.88 -6.84 -13.79
N GLN A 9 9.30 -7.91 -13.24
CA GLN A 9 7.99 -8.40 -13.68
C GLN A 9 6.86 -7.46 -13.27
N VAL A 10 6.89 -6.85 -12.08
CA VAL A 10 5.88 -5.84 -11.67
C VAL A 10 5.93 -4.63 -12.62
N GLY A 11 7.13 -4.14 -12.94
CA GLY A 11 7.31 -3.06 -13.93
C GLY A 11 6.85 -3.45 -15.33
N LYS A 12 7.13 -4.69 -15.75
CA LYS A 12 6.67 -5.23 -17.04
C LYS A 12 5.16 -5.41 -17.11
N ILE A 13 4.54 -5.82 -16.00
CA ILE A 13 3.08 -5.92 -15.86
C ILE A 13 2.45 -4.56 -16.12
N PHE A 14 2.97 -3.53 -15.48
CA PHE A 14 2.46 -2.17 -15.62
C PHE A 14 2.61 -1.65 -17.05
N ASN A 15 3.75 -1.88 -17.68
CA ASN A 15 4.00 -1.46 -19.05
C ASN A 15 3.15 -2.23 -20.06
N LYS A 16 2.96 -3.53 -19.88
CA LYS A 16 2.07 -4.35 -20.73
C LYS A 16 0.62 -3.96 -20.56
N ALA A 17 0.19 -3.63 -19.35
CA ALA A 17 -1.17 -3.18 -19.08
C ALA A 17 -1.50 -1.84 -19.76
N LYS A 18 -0.49 -0.98 -19.95
CA LYS A 18 -0.63 0.24 -20.76
C LYS A 18 -0.82 -0.07 -22.26
N GLU A 19 -0.25 -1.17 -22.75
CA GLU A 19 -0.31 -1.56 -24.16
C GLU A 19 -1.49 -2.48 -24.49
N GLU A 20 -1.91 -3.33 -23.55
CA GLU A 20 -2.97 -4.33 -23.74
C GLU A 20 -3.95 -4.33 -22.57
N SER A 21 -5.21 -4.00 -22.82
CA SER A 21 -6.26 -3.92 -21.79
C SER A 21 -6.60 -5.25 -21.09
N ALA A 22 -6.00 -6.37 -21.50
CA ALA A 22 -6.24 -7.72 -20.95
C ALA A 22 -4.98 -8.36 -20.33
N GLY A 23 -3.82 -7.70 -20.36
CA GLY A 23 -2.52 -8.33 -20.10
C GLY A 23 -2.10 -8.45 -18.64
N TYR A 24 -2.65 -7.66 -17.72
CA TYR A 24 -2.15 -7.59 -16.33
C TYR A 24 -2.76 -8.64 -15.40
N GLN A 25 -3.96 -9.11 -15.68
CA GLN A 25 -4.71 -9.97 -14.75
C GLN A 25 -4.00 -11.28 -14.40
N PRO A 26 -3.45 -12.04 -15.37
CA PRO A 26 -2.72 -13.27 -15.05
C PRO A 26 -1.50 -13.02 -14.16
N TYR A 27 -0.78 -11.92 -14.40
CA TYR A 27 0.39 -11.54 -13.61
C TYR A 27 -0.01 -11.13 -12.19
N ALA A 28 -1.09 -10.36 -12.03
CA ALA A 28 -1.60 -9.97 -10.73
C ALA A 28 -2.04 -11.20 -9.92
N GLN A 29 -2.70 -12.15 -10.56
CA GLN A 29 -3.08 -13.42 -9.95
C GLN A 29 -1.86 -14.23 -9.51
N GLN A 30 -0.80 -14.25 -10.32
CA GLN A 30 0.45 -14.93 -9.99
C GLN A 30 1.12 -14.32 -8.77
N ILE A 31 1.21 -12.99 -8.70
CA ILE A 31 1.76 -12.26 -7.54
C ILE A 31 0.91 -12.53 -6.29
N ALA A 32 -0.41 -12.49 -6.42
CA ALA A 32 -1.33 -12.81 -5.33
C ALA A 32 -1.08 -14.22 -4.78
N GLN A 33 -0.79 -15.18 -5.66
CA GLN A 33 -0.52 -16.56 -5.28
C GLN A 33 0.83 -16.71 -4.57
N ILE A 34 1.88 -16.05 -5.09
CA ILE A 34 3.23 -16.07 -4.51
C ILE A 34 3.21 -15.53 -3.07
N TYR A 35 2.47 -14.44 -2.84
CA TYR A 35 2.40 -13.77 -1.54
C TYR A 35 1.12 -14.06 -0.77
N LYS A 36 0.46 -15.17 -1.08
CA LYS A 36 -0.77 -15.57 -0.39
C LYS A 36 -0.57 -15.60 1.13
N GLY A 37 -1.43 -14.90 1.86
CA GLY A 37 -1.33 -14.76 3.31
C GLY A 37 -0.39 -13.64 3.79
N ASN A 38 0.29 -12.95 2.88
CA ASN A 38 1.18 -11.83 3.20
C ASN A 38 0.58 -10.52 2.68
N ILE A 39 -0.57 -10.14 3.21
CA ILE A 39 -1.32 -8.96 2.76
C ILE A 39 -0.49 -7.67 2.85
N ASN A 40 0.40 -7.58 3.83
CA ASN A 40 1.30 -6.45 4.00
C ASN A 40 2.30 -6.31 2.82
N VAL A 41 2.78 -7.42 2.25
CA VAL A 41 3.62 -7.40 1.05
C VAL A 41 2.81 -6.94 -0.16
N LEU A 42 1.61 -7.47 -0.33
CA LEU A 42 0.71 -7.10 -1.43
C LEU A 42 0.32 -5.61 -1.35
N ASP A 43 0.09 -5.08 -0.14
CA ASP A 43 -0.14 -3.65 0.11
C ASP A 43 1.02 -2.80 -0.42
N GLU A 44 2.26 -3.19 -0.12
CA GLU A 44 3.45 -2.46 -0.60
C GLU A 44 3.63 -2.57 -2.12
N VAL A 45 3.22 -3.68 -2.74
CA VAL A 45 3.23 -3.80 -4.21
C VAL A 45 2.26 -2.76 -4.83
N ILE A 46 1.10 -2.57 -4.23
CA ILE A 46 0.15 -1.53 -4.69
C ILE A 46 0.79 -0.13 -4.57
N ASN A 47 1.50 0.15 -3.48
CA ASN A 47 2.24 1.42 -3.33
C ASN A 47 3.27 1.61 -4.45
N ILE A 48 3.99 0.56 -4.82
CA ILE A 48 4.97 0.60 -5.93
C ILE A 48 4.26 0.90 -7.26
N LEU A 49 3.10 0.29 -7.50
CA LEU A 49 2.33 0.54 -8.72
C LEU A 49 1.89 2.01 -8.82
N PHE A 50 1.43 2.59 -7.73
CA PHE A 50 1.12 4.03 -7.68
C PHE A 50 2.37 4.88 -7.94
N TYR A 51 3.49 4.54 -7.31
CA TYR A 51 4.75 5.26 -7.51
C TYR A 51 5.16 5.27 -8.98
N ILE A 52 5.08 4.12 -9.65
CA ILE A 52 5.37 4.00 -11.08
C ILE A 52 4.40 4.85 -11.92
N ALA A 53 3.11 4.79 -11.60
CA ALA A 53 2.07 5.56 -12.30
C ALA A 53 2.27 7.08 -12.14
N GLU A 54 2.72 7.52 -10.97
CA GLU A 54 2.98 8.93 -10.67
C GLU A 54 4.26 9.46 -11.33
N ALA A 55 5.18 8.60 -11.74
CA ALA A 55 6.46 9.00 -12.32
C ALA A 55 6.32 9.81 -13.61
N ASP A 56 5.24 9.60 -14.37
CA ASP A 56 4.91 10.35 -15.60
C ASP A 56 4.05 11.59 -15.34
N GLY A 57 3.80 11.93 -14.07
CA GLY A 57 2.94 13.04 -13.67
C GLY A 57 1.75 12.58 -12.85
N ASN A 58 0.54 12.83 -13.32
CA ASN A 58 -0.69 12.41 -12.62
C ASN A 58 -1.11 11.00 -13.05
N VAL A 59 -1.64 10.24 -12.09
CA VAL A 59 -2.25 8.94 -12.37
C VAL A 59 -3.53 9.17 -13.20
N SER A 60 -3.61 8.56 -14.38
CA SER A 60 -4.81 8.63 -15.21
C SER A 60 -5.95 7.79 -14.61
N ASP A 61 -7.19 8.07 -15.02
CA ASP A 61 -8.36 7.30 -14.56
C ASP A 61 -8.24 5.81 -14.91
N SER A 62 -7.70 5.50 -16.09
CA SER A 62 -7.51 4.10 -16.51
C SER A 62 -6.43 3.39 -15.68
N GLU A 63 -5.33 4.07 -15.38
CA GLU A 63 -4.28 3.55 -14.49
C GLU A 63 -4.81 3.33 -13.08
N PHE A 64 -5.59 4.27 -12.56
CA PHE A 64 -6.20 4.18 -11.24
C PHE A 64 -7.12 2.96 -11.14
N LYS A 65 -8.02 2.78 -12.12
CA LYS A 65 -8.94 1.64 -12.17
C LYS A 65 -8.21 0.30 -12.27
N MET A 66 -7.10 0.28 -13.00
CA MET A 66 -6.25 -0.90 -13.11
C MET A 66 -5.64 -1.24 -11.74
N ILE A 67 -5.06 -0.27 -11.05
CA ILE A 67 -4.45 -0.48 -9.73
C ILE A 67 -5.52 -0.92 -8.72
N GLU A 68 -6.70 -0.30 -8.75
CA GLU A 68 -7.83 -0.71 -7.91
C GLU A 68 -8.23 -2.17 -8.16
N HIS A 69 -8.31 -2.57 -9.43
CA HIS A 69 -8.63 -3.96 -9.78
C HIS A 69 -7.54 -4.93 -9.32
N ILE A 70 -6.27 -4.57 -9.47
CA ILE A 70 -5.15 -5.37 -8.96
C ILE A 70 -5.24 -5.52 -7.43
N ALA A 71 -5.58 -4.46 -6.72
CA ALA A 71 -5.79 -4.51 -5.27
C ALA A 71 -6.91 -5.49 -4.88
N GLN A 72 -7.98 -5.53 -5.66
CA GLN A 72 -9.07 -6.51 -5.48
C GLN A 72 -8.58 -7.94 -5.70
N ILE A 73 -7.79 -8.18 -6.75
CA ILE A 73 -7.18 -9.48 -7.03
C ILE A 73 -6.28 -9.92 -5.88
N PHE A 74 -5.56 -8.98 -5.26
CA PHE A 74 -4.71 -9.24 -4.11
C PHE A 74 -5.49 -9.53 -2.82
N GLY A 75 -6.80 -9.28 -2.82
CA GLY A 75 -7.65 -9.47 -1.65
C GLY A 75 -7.63 -8.32 -0.66
N LEU A 76 -7.16 -7.14 -1.08
CA LEU A 76 -7.22 -5.93 -0.25
C LEU A 76 -8.68 -5.46 -0.12
N SER A 77 -9.07 -5.10 1.11
CA SER A 77 -10.37 -4.49 1.37
C SER A 77 -10.41 -3.05 0.84
N GLU A 78 -11.61 -2.52 0.68
CA GLU A 78 -11.80 -1.11 0.33
C GLU A 78 -11.14 -0.17 1.35
N ILE A 79 -11.23 -0.52 2.65
CA ILE A 79 -10.60 0.26 3.73
C ILE A 79 -9.07 0.26 3.58
N GLN A 80 -8.47 -0.89 3.29
CA GLN A 80 -7.03 -1.00 3.05
C GLN A 80 -6.60 -0.21 1.82
N PHE A 81 -7.33 -0.32 0.73
CA PHE A 81 -7.04 0.43 -0.49
C PHE A 81 -7.17 1.95 -0.29
N ASN A 82 -8.20 2.40 0.44
CA ASN A 82 -8.38 3.80 0.78
C ASN A 82 -7.25 4.33 1.66
N SER A 83 -6.76 3.51 2.59
CA SER A 83 -5.58 3.86 3.40
C SER A 83 -4.33 4.07 2.54
N ILE A 84 -4.11 3.21 1.54
CA ILE A 84 -2.99 3.35 0.60
C ILE A 84 -3.10 4.66 -0.18
N LYS A 85 -4.26 4.96 -0.75
CA LYS A 85 -4.50 6.21 -1.49
C LYS A 85 -4.25 7.43 -0.61
N GLU A 86 -4.79 7.41 0.60
CA GLU A 86 -4.66 8.52 1.54
C GLU A 86 -3.20 8.76 1.91
N SER A 87 -2.45 7.70 2.13
CA SER A 87 -1.03 7.76 2.50
C SER A 87 -0.14 8.41 1.44
N ARG A 88 -0.63 8.51 0.20
CA ARG A 88 0.10 9.14 -0.90
C ARG A 88 -0.14 10.63 -1.04
N LYS A 89 -1.07 11.18 -0.30
CA LYS A 89 -1.31 12.63 -0.27
C LYS A 89 -0.21 13.33 0.54
N SER A 90 -0.02 14.63 0.31
CA SER A 90 0.87 15.43 1.15
C SER A 90 0.37 15.42 2.60
N SER A 91 1.29 15.54 3.55
CA SER A 91 0.98 15.49 4.98
C SER A 91 -0.09 16.49 5.42
N GLU A 92 -0.19 17.62 4.72
CA GLU A 92 -1.18 18.68 5.00
C GLU A 92 -2.59 18.31 4.55
N LYS A 93 -2.72 17.42 3.56
CA LYS A 93 -3.99 17.05 2.91
C LYS A 93 -4.51 15.68 3.32
N LEU A 94 -3.68 14.84 3.94
CA LEU A 94 -4.09 13.49 4.28
C LEU A 94 -5.03 13.47 5.49
N ASN A 95 -5.99 12.55 5.46
CA ASN A 95 -6.85 12.27 6.58
C ASN A 95 -6.22 11.17 7.45
N PRO A 96 -5.76 11.49 8.68
CA PRO A 96 -5.06 10.52 9.52
C PRO A 96 -5.93 9.32 9.92
N TYR A 97 -7.23 9.50 10.03
CA TYR A 97 -8.15 8.40 10.33
C TYR A 97 -8.20 7.37 9.21
N VAL A 98 -8.27 7.83 7.95
CA VAL A 98 -8.27 6.95 6.77
C VAL A 98 -6.95 6.18 6.70
N VAL A 99 -5.83 6.84 6.95
CA VAL A 99 -4.50 6.20 6.98
C VAL A 99 -4.47 5.04 7.98
N LEU A 100 -5.03 5.25 9.18
CA LEU A 100 -5.06 4.23 10.24
C LEU A 100 -6.29 3.31 10.15
N GLU A 101 -7.01 3.31 9.02
CA GLU A 101 -8.18 2.45 8.81
C GLU A 101 -9.22 2.62 9.92
N SER A 102 -9.40 3.86 10.39
CA SER A 102 -10.25 4.21 11.53
C SER A 102 -11.22 5.34 11.19
N LYS A 103 -12.08 5.67 12.16
CA LYS A 103 -13.11 6.72 12.04
C LYS A 103 -12.98 7.70 13.20
N PRO A 104 -13.38 8.99 12.99
CA PRO A 104 -13.32 9.99 14.05
C PRO A 104 -14.16 9.69 15.29
N ASP A 105 -15.22 8.91 15.15
CA ASP A 105 -16.12 8.52 16.24
C ASP A 105 -15.60 7.32 17.08
N GLU A 106 -14.54 6.66 16.63
CA GLU A 106 -13.91 5.59 17.39
C GLU A 106 -13.08 6.15 18.58
N THR A 107 -12.97 5.36 19.64
CA THR A 107 -12.19 5.77 20.83
C THR A 107 -10.69 5.73 20.52
N ILE A 108 -9.93 6.53 21.27
CA ILE A 108 -8.45 6.57 21.12
C ILE A 108 -7.82 5.19 21.38
N GLU A 109 -8.39 4.39 22.28
CA GLU A 109 -7.91 3.04 22.59
C GLU A 109 -8.08 2.09 21.41
N VAL A 110 -9.21 2.16 20.70
CA VAL A 110 -9.48 1.36 19.49
C VAL A 110 -8.52 1.75 18.38
N ILE A 111 -8.33 3.04 18.16
CA ILE A 111 -7.43 3.56 17.13
C ILE A 111 -5.98 3.18 17.45
N ARG A 112 -5.58 3.26 18.72
CA ARG A 112 -4.25 2.86 19.18
C ARG A 112 -3.95 1.39 18.87
N LYS A 113 -4.90 0.50 19.12
CA LYS A 113 -4.75 -0.93 18.79
C LYS A 113 -4.53 -1.13 17.30
N ARG A 114 -5.26 -0.38 16.49
CA ARG A 114 -5.12 -0.45 15.02
C ARG A 114 -3.77 0.11 14.57
N TYR A 115 -3.34 1.23 15.14
CA TYR A 115 -2.01 1.80 14.92
C TYR A 115 -0.90 0.78 15.22
N LEU A 116 -0.97 0.11 16.37
CA LEU A 116 0.03 -0.89 16.75
C LEU A 116 0.03 -2.08 15.80
N LYS A 117 -1.13 -2.53 15.37
CA LYS A 117 -1.28 -3.61 14.39
C LYS A 117 -0.64 -3.23 13.05
N LEU A 118 -0.98 -2.06 12.52
CA LEU A 118 -0.43 -1.57 11.24
C LEU A 118 1.09 -1.38 11.33
N SER A 119 1.57 -0.84 12.45
CA SER A 119 3.01 -0.66 12.68
C SER A 119 3.76 -1.99 12.66
N LYS A 120 3.19 -3.02 13.25
CA LYS A 120 3.79 -4.36 13.25
C LYS A 120 3.76 -4.99 11.85
N GLU A 121 2.64 -4.88 11.15
CA GLU A 121 2.46 -5.47 9.82
C GLU A 121 3.36 -4.84 8.76
N HIS A 122 3.59 -3.53 8.84
CA HIS A 122 4.37 -2.76 7.86
C HIS A 122 5.80 -2.47 8.31
N HIS A 123 6.25 -3.07 9.41
CA HIS A 123 7.60 -2.81 9.90
C HIS A 123 8.64 -3.34 8.91
N PRO A 124 9.66 -2.54 8.55
CA PRO A 124 10.70 -2.98 7.61
C PRO A 124 11.39 -4.28 8.01
N ASP A 125 11.65 -4.49 9.30
CA ASP A 125 12.31 -5.70 9.79
C ASP A 125 11.49 -6.97 9.50
N LEU A 126 10.16 -6.88 9.63
CA LEU A 126 9.28 -8.00 9.28
C LEU A 126 9.37 -8.34 7.80
N LEU A 127 9.36 -7.32 6.94
CA LEU A 127 9.45 -7.49 5.48
C LEU A 127 10.83 -8.01 5.07
N MET A 128 11.91 -7.54 5.71
CA MET A 128 13.26 -8.08 5.51
C MET A 128 13.31 -9.57 5.81
N SER A 129 12.65 -10.03 6.88
CA SER A 129 12.62 -11.44 7.27
C SER A 129 11.91 -12.32 6.23
N LYS A 130 11.03 -11.73 5.40
CA LYS A 130 10.31 -12.42 4.33
C LYS A 130 11.09 -12.47 3.01
N GLY A 131 12.29 -11.88 2.96
CA GLY A 131 13.14 -11.88 1.77
C GLY A 131 12.59 -11.07 0.61
N VAL A 132 11.77 -10.05 0.89
CA VAL A 132 11.19 -9.18 -0.14
C VAL A 132 12.26 -8.30 -0.78
N PRO A 133 12.02 -7.80 -2.00
CA PRO A 133 12.93 -6.88 -2.67
C PRO A 133 13.16 -5.58 -1.91
N GLN A 134 14.30 -4.93 -2.15
CA GLN A 134 14.71 -3.69 -1.49
C GLN A 134 13.69 -2.57 -1.68
N GLU A 135 13.06 -2.49 -2.85
CA GLU A 135 12.05 -1.47 -3.18
C GLU A 135 10.81 -1.60 -2.28
N VAL A 136 10.40 -2.83 -1.96
CA VAL A 136 9.30 -3.09 -1.02
C VAL A 136 9.68 -2.60 0.39
N ILE A 137 10.93 -2.82 0.80
CA ILE A 137 11.44 -2.36 2.10
C ILE A 137 11.46 -0.83 2.15
N GLU A 138 11.90 -0.15 1.09
CA GLU A 138 11.89 1.31 1.03
C GLU A 138 10.48 1.88 1.11
N GLU A 139 9.51 1.26 0.41
CA GLU A 139 8.10 1.64 0.50
C GLU A 139 7.55 1.42 1.92
N SER A 140 7.94 0.34 2.59
CA SER A 140 7.51 0.07 3.98
C SER A 140 8.04 1.13 4.95
N LYS A 141 9.26 1.62 4.75
CA LYS A 141 9.82 2.73 5.55
C LYS A 141 9.01 4.01 5.35
N ALA A 142 8.68 4.33 4.10
CA ALA A 142 7.83 5.48 3.78
C ALA A 142 6.44 5.33 4.40
N LYS A 143 5.85 4.16 4.32
CA LYS A 143 4.55 3.84 4.93
C LYS A 143 4.58 4.01 6.45
N MET A 144 5.64 3.56 7.11
CA MET A 144 5.80 3.72 8.57
C MET A 144 5.85 5.19 8.98
N ARG A 145 6.53 6.04 8.22
CA ARG A 145 6.54 7.49 8.49
C ARG A 145 5.15 8.08 8.44
N VAL A 146 4.35 7.69 7.45
CA VAL A 146 2.96 8.16 7.31
C VAL A 146 2.09 7.64 8.45
N ILE A 147 2.20 6.36 8.81
CA ILE A 147 1.46 5.74 9.93
C ILE A 147 1.77 6.47 11.24
N ASN A 148 3.03 6.72 11.53
CA ASN A 148 3.47 7.42 12.74
C ASN A 148 2.95 8.86 12.78
N SER A 149 3.04 9.57 11.67
CA SER A 149 2.53 10.94 11.55
C SER A 149 1.02 11.00 11.74
N ALA A 150 0.27 10.05 11.17
CA ALA A 150 -1.18 9.97 11.33
C ALA A 150 -1.56 9.74 12.81
N TRP A 151 -0.83 8.85 13.49
CA TRP A 151 -1.06 8.59 14.92
C TRP A 151 -0.83 9.84 15.77
N GLU A 152 0.27 10.56 15.54
CA GLU A 152 0.57 11.82 16.22
C GLU A 152 -0.53 12.86 16.01
N GLN A 153 -1.02 13.00 14.79
CA GLN A 153 -2.12 13.92 14.48
C GLN A 153 -3.40 13.56 15.22
N ILE A 154 -3.76 12.28 15.28
CA ILE A 154 -4.96 11.81 15.99
C ILE A 154 -4.83 12.05 17.49
N GLN A 155 -3.66 11.81 18.08
CA GLN A 155 -3.41 12.10 19.49
C GLN A 155 -3.66 13.59 19.81
N LYS A 156 -3.20 14.48 18.94
CA LYS A 156 -3.42 15.92 19.09
C LYS A 156 -4.91 16.29 18.95
N LEU A 157 -5.59 15.72 17.96
CA LEU A 157 -7.01 15.98 17.71
C LEU A 157 -7.90 15.52 18.87
N LYS A 158 -7.57 14.41 19.52
CA LYS A 158 -8.37 13.82 20.60
C LYS A 158 -7.98 14.29 22.00
N SER A 159 -6.86 14.99 22.13
CA SER A 159 -6.44 15.58 23.40
C SER A 159 -7.04 16.97 23.68
N ASN A 160 -7.70 17.55 22.70
CA ASN A 160 -8.36 18.86 22.81
C ASN A 160 -9.85 18.73 23.11
#